data_800f7431cbd73c5082c493f00ab4d16d
#
_entry.id   800f7431cbd73c5082c493f00ab4d16d
#
_cell.length_a   1.000
_cell.length_b   1.000
_cell.length_c   1.000
_cell.angle_alpha   90.00
_cell.angle_beta   90.00
_cell.angle_gamma   90.00
#
_symmetry.space_group_name_H-M   'P 1'
#
loop_
_entity.id
_entity.type
_entity.pdbx_description
1 polymer ?
#
loop_
_entity_poly.entity_id
_entity_poly.type
_entity_poly.pdbx_seq_one_letter_code
_entity_poly.pdbx_strand_id
1 'polypeptide(L)'
;MEKQLTQGKQCNYQVTFTFTDAEKAGVKNHVLEHFAKDMNIPGFRAGKVPLHMVESKVQPAYVQMAITEHLVNKGIQELLGENKDLKFIGEPYAFDTKEDKGTTTVSFSLDVYPEVEVKGKSWEKVQMNALSVEATEKEVEDSLLNIQKNYADYKDTDTIAVKDTLSKLGLEFFDKEGKSVEKGTTYLGETEFAEDKFWEKTFDGKKKGELVELKYDVKKLPAVLHAKKGDAASLKVTVQDVKQIVLPELNDEMIVKLFGKDAEVKTNAELREYIKKEILKQKQENGLVQTIEDYLTEVKKAGVSVIIPKTMVDQELKVRMQNLEKRFGSAEKVKEYFQQLGEEKAKEFVEGVQSAAAESLEKFFILNKVTELLGLEIDWNSEQEPFFVEKQLYTKLVGELETPADEKKATKKAPAKKTSKKAE
;
A
#
# COMPACT_ATOMS: atom_id res chain seq x y z
N MET A 1 -12.72 -35.85 -23.99
CA MET A 1 -12.36 -35.08 -22.81
C MET A 1 -13.58 -34.93 -21.91
N GLU A 2 -13.54 -35.46 -20.71
CA GLU A 2 -14.57 -35.26 -19.71
C GLU A 2 -14.22 -34.03 -18.90
N LYS A 3 -15.21 -33.17 -18.63
CA LYS A 3 -15.05 -31.91 -17.89
C LYS A 3 -15.97 -31.93 -16.68
N GLN A 4 -15.44 -31.70 -15.52
CA GLN A 4 -16.19 -31.54 -14.29
C GLN A 4 -15.89 -30.20 -13.67
N LEU A 5 -16.91 -29.40 -13.38
CA LEU A 5 -16.84 -28.11 -12.69
C LEU A 5 -17.59 -28.24 -11.36
N THR A 6 -16.87 -28.08 -10.27
CA THR A 6 -17.44 -28.18 -8.92
C THR A 6 -17.22 -26.86 -8.21
N GLN A 7 -18.30 -26.26 -7.71
CA GLN A 7 -18.19 -25.06 -6.89
C GLN A 7 -17.50 -25.41 -5.55
N GLY A 8 -16.37 -24.78 -5.32
CA GLY A 8 -15.61 -24.89 -4.09
C GLY A 8 -16.12 -23.92 -3.02
N LYS A 9 -15.29 -23.65 -2.05
CA LYS A 9 -15.54 -22.59 -1.06
C LYS A 9 -15.17 -21.25 -1.69
N GLN A 10 -15.99 -20.20 -1.42
CA GLN A 10 -15.49 -18.83 -1.54
C GLN A 10 -15.15 -18.35 -2.97
N CYS A 11 -16.10 -18.23 -3.88
CA CYS A 11 -15.84 -17.74 -5.24
C CYS A 11 -14.79 -18.56 -6.01
N ASN A 12 -14.56 -19.80 -5.61
CA ASN A 12 -13.60 -20.71 -6.22
C ASN A 12 -14.34 -21.88 -6.87
N TYR A 13 -13.90 -22.27 -8.04
CA TYR A 13 -14.34 -23.47 -8.73
C TYR A 13 -13.17 -24.43 -8.89
N GLN A 14 -13.40 -25.70 -8.54
CA GLN A 14 -12.48 -26.77 -8.86
C GLN A 14 -12.87 -27.38 -10.19
N VAL A 15 -11.94 -27.36 -11.12
CA VAL A 15 -12.08 -27.93 -12.46
C VAL A 15 -11.28 -29.22 -12.52
N THR A 16 -11.88 -30.24 -13.10
CA THR A 16 -11.21 -31.51 -13.34
C THR A 16 -11.45 -31.91 -14.80
N PHE A 17 -10.35 -32.12 -15.53
CA PHE A 17 -10.37 -32.64 -16.89
C PHE A 17 -9.79 -34.06 -16.89
N THR A 18 -10.46 -34.96 -17.59
CA THR A 18 -9.99 -36.33 -17.79
C THR A 18 -9.79 -36.61 -19.27
N PHE A 19 -8.60 -37.01 -19.66
CA PHE A 19 -8.17 -37.28 -21.02
C PHE A 19 -7.83 -38.76 -21.19
N THR A 20 -8.31 -39.35 -22.27
CA THR A 20 -7.95 -40.71 -22.68
C THR A 20 -6.65 -40.72 -23.50
N ASP A 21 -5.97 -41.84 -23.58
CA ASP A 21 -4.79 -42.00 -24.45
C ASP A 21 -5.12 -41.76 -25.95
N ALA A 22 -6.33 -42.07 -26.38
CA ALA A 22 -6.78 -41.77 -27.74
C ALA A 22 -6.83 -40.25 -28.01
N GLU A 23 -7.32 -39.46 -27.06
CA GLU A 23 -7.36 -38.00 -27.17
C GLU A 23 -5.96 -37.39 -27.15
N LYS A 24 -5.05 -37.90 -26.27
CA LYS A 24 -3.65 -37.51 -26.27
C LYS A 24 -2.97 -37.82 -27.61
N ALA A 25 -3.19 -38.99 -28.17
CA ALA A 25 -2.67 -39.37 -29.49
C ALA A 25 -3.19 -38.46 -30.63
N GLY A 26 -4.44 -38.02 -30.55
CA GLY A 26 -5.06 -37.13 -31.54
C GLY A 26 -4.39 -35.76 -31.66
N VAL A 27 -3.82 -35.24 -30.57
CA VAL A 27 -3.15 -33.90 -30.55
C VAL A 27 -1.63 -33.97 -30.64
N LYS A 28 -1.04 -35.17 -30.51
CA LYS A 28 0.41 -35.39 -30.54
C LYS A 28 1.11 -34.77 -31.73
N ASN A 29 0.58 -34.97 -32.92
CA ASN A 29 1.15 -34.44 -34.16
C ASN A 29 1.16 -32.92 -34.16
N HIS A 30 0.09 -32.28 -33.68
CA HIS A 30 -0.01 -30.84 -33.57
C HIS A 30 1.05 -30.29 -32.60
N VAL A 31 1.26 -30.93 -31.45
CA VAL A 31 2.28 -30.57 -30.49
C VAL A 31 3.69 -30.73 -31.09
N LEU A 32 3.94 -31.83 -31.80
CA LEU A 32 5.23 -32.04 -32.47
C LEU A 32 5.50 -31.00 -33.58
N GLU A 33 4.46 -30.52 -34.28
CA GLU A 33 4.58 -29.41 -35.24
C GLU A 33 5.01 -28.11 -34.55
N HIS A 34 4.56 -27.85 -33.33
CA HIS A 34 5.03 -26.71 -32.54
C HIS A 34 6.50 -26.84 -32.18
N PHE A 35 6.96 -27.98 -31.67
CA PHE A 35 8.39 -28.21 -31.42
C PHE A 35 9.23 -28.12 -32.73
N ALA A 36 8.69 -28.54 -33.87
CA ALA A 36 9.40 -28.44 -35.14
C ALA A 36 9.71 -27.00 -35.56
N LYS A 37 8.86 -26.02 -35.16
CA LYS A 37 9.08 -24.60 -35.50
C LYS A 37 10.29 -24.01 -34.81
N ASP A 38 10.58 -24.45 -33.57
CA ASP A 38 11.63 -23.92 -32.73
C ASP A 38 12.95 -24.74 -32.83
N MET A 39 12.87 -25.94 -33.46
CA MET A 39 14.03 -26.81 -33.61
C MET A 39 14.86 -26.46 -34.84
N ASN A 40 16.16 -26.33 -34.66
CA ASN A 40 17.13 -26.21 -35.73
C ASN A 40 17.87 -27.54 -35.92
N ILE A 41 17.49 -28.32 -36.96
CA ILE A 41 18.13 -29.59 -37.29
C ILE A 41 18.90 -29.43 -38.60
N PRO A 42 20.24 -29.74 -38.63
CA PRO A 42 21.05 -29.63 -39.83
C PRO A 42 20.40 -30.42 -41.02
N GLY A 43 20.27 -29.77 -42.17
CA GLY A 43 19.65 -30.34 -43.37
C GLY A 43 18.15 -30.05 -43.50
N PHE A 44 17.50 -29.43 -42.55
CA PHE A 44 16.10 -29.06 -42.63
C PHE A 44 15.86 -27.59 -42.29
N ARG A 45 14.90 -26.98 -43.00
CA ARG A 45 14.42 -25.63 -42.66
C ARG A 45 13.55 -25.70 -41.40
N ALA A 46 13.66 -24.69 -40.51
CA ALA A 46 12.81 -24.56 -39.32
C ALA A 46 11.31 -24.74 -39.70
N GLY A 47 10.59 -25.56 -38.94
CA GLY A 47 9.19 -25.89 -39.17
C GLY A 47 8.92 -26.89 -40.32
N LYS A 48 9.97 -27.42 -40.99
CA LYS A 48 9.84 -28.46 -42.06
C LYS A 48 10.57 -29.75 -41.68
N VAL A 49 10.89 -29.94 -40.44
CA VAL A 49 11.48 -31.16 -39.91
C VAL A 49 10.40 -32.26 -39.86
N PRO A 50 10.68 -33.49 -40.36
CA PRO A 50 9.74 -34.59 -40.23
C PRO A 50 9.43 -34.91 -38.76
N LEU A 51 8.14 -35.11 -38.42
CA LEU A 51 7.70 -35.21 -37.01
C LEU A 51 8.37 -36.37 -36.25
N HIS A 52 8.66 -37.49 -36.93
CA HIS A 52 9.37 -38.61 -36.32
C HIS A 52 10.81 -38.23 -35.86
N MET A 53 11.45 -37.31 -36.57
CA MET A 53 12.78 -36.80 -36.17
C MET A 53 12.67 -35.82 -34.99
N VAL A 54 11.62 -35.02 -34.98
CA VAL A 54 11.31 -34.14 -33.81
C VAL A 54 11.08 -34.99 -32.57
N GLU A 55 10.23 -36.01 -32.69
CA GLU A 55 9.91 -36.91 -31.57
C GLU A 55 11.15 -37.65 -31.04
N SER A 56 12.08 -38.05 -31.93
CA SER A 56 13.33 -38.72 -31.50
C SER A 56 14.32 -37.79 -30.78
N LYS A 57 14.18 -36.46 -30.94
CA LYS A 57 15.08 -35.46 -30.36
C LYS A 57 14.52 -34.80 -29.10
N VAL A 58 13.21 -34.80 -28.90
CA VAL A 58 12.56 -34.27 -27.70
C VAL A 58 12.40 -35.39 -26.68
N GLN A 59 12.72 -35.11 -25.43
CA GLN A 59 12.49 -36.11 -24.37
C GLN A 59 10.99 -36.43 -24.26
N PRO A 60 10.60 -37.72 -24.17
CA PRO A 60 9.20 -38.12 -24.13
C PRO A 60 8.36 -37.42 -23.05
N ALA A 61 8.97 -37.16 -21.91
CA ALA A 61 8.31 -36.42 -20.82
C ALA A 61 7.87 -35.01 -21.24
N TYR A 62 8.69 -34.28 -21.98
CA TYR A 62 8.33 -32.93 -22.47
C TYR A 62 7.22 -32.97 -23.51
N VAL A 63 7.19 -34.02 -24.37
CA VAL A 63 6.11 -34.22 -25.33
C VAL A 63 4.80 -34.50 -24.61
N GLN A 64 4.81 -35.35 -23.58
CA GLN A 64 3.61 -35.66 -22.77
C GLN A 64 3.12 -34.42 -22.00
N MET A 65 4.02 -33.67 -21.42
CA MET A 65 3.69 -32.43 -20.74
C MET A 65 3.02 -31.43 -21.71
N ALA A 66 3.60 -31.21 -22.87
CA ALA A 66 3.06 -30.27 -23.85
C ALA A 66 1.70 -30.75 -24.45
N ILE A 67 1.49 -32.07 -24.58
CA ILE A 67 0.18 -32.64 -24.97
C ILE A 67 -0.86 -32.32 -23.87
N THR A 68 -0.52 -32.55 -22.60
CA THR A 68 -1.41 -32.30 -21.48
C THR A 68 -1.75 -30.82 -21.40
N GLU A 69 -0.74 -29.94 -21.47
CA GLU A 69 -0.93 -28.49 -21.49
C GLU A 69 -1.85 -28.04 -22.65
N HIS A 70 -1.62 -28.54 -23.85
CA HIS A 70 -2.48 -28.22 -25.00
C HIS A 70 -3.93 -28.61 -24.76
N LEU A 71 -4.19 -29.83 -24.25
CA LEU A 71 -5.52 -30.31 -23.92
C LEU A 71 -6.18 -29.52 -22.79
N VAL A 72 -5.43 -29.16 -21.76
CA VAL A 72 -5.91 -28.31 -20.66
C VAL A 72 -6.31 -26.94 -21.18
N ASN A 73 -5.44 -26.28 -21.95
CA ASN A 73 -5.72 -24.96 -22.51
C ASN A 73 -6.97 -24.98 -23.43
N LYS A 74 -7.12 -26.02 -24.27
CA LYS A 74 -8.32 -26.21 -25.06
C LYS A 74 -9.55 -26.41 -24.19
N GLY A 75 -9.45 -27.24 -23.14
CA GLY A 75 -10.52 -27.50 -22.18
C GLY A 75 -10.97 -26.24 -21.45
N ILE A 76 -10.01 -25.38 -21.04
CA ILE A 76 -10.30 -24.09 -20.41
C ILE A 76 -11.07 -23.18 -21.37
N GLN A 77 -10.64 -23.03 -22.61
CA GLN A 77 -11.35 -22.22 -23.62
C GLN A 77 -12.79 -22.67 -23.82
N GLU A 78 -13.00 -23.98 -23.94
CA GLU A 78 -14.35 -24.57 -24.08
C GLU A 78 -15.18 -24.34 -22.81
N LEU A 79 -14.59 -24.54 -21.61
CA LEU A 79 -15.25 -24.31 -20.32
C LEU A 79 -15.72 -22.87 -20.18
N LEU A 80 -14.84 -21.89 -20.49
CA LEU A 80 -15.18 -20.48 -20.49
C LEU A 80 -16.29 -20.13 -21.48
N GLY A 81 -16.28 -20.76 -22.63
CA GLY A 81 -17.35 -20.61 -23.67
C GLY A 81 -18.71 -21.17 -23.23
N GLU A 82 -18.72 -22.28 -22.50
CA GLU A 82 -19.90 -22.94 -21.95
C GLU A 82 -20.51 -22.24 -20.74
N ASN A 83 -19.67 -21.54 -19.93
CA ASN A 83 -20.06 -20.92 -18.65
C ASN A 83 -19.90 -19.40 -18.70
N LYS A 84 -20.47 -18.73 -19.67
CA LYS A 84 -20.37 -17.26 -19.86
C LYS A 84 -20.96 -16.45 -18.70
N ASP A 85 -21.86 -17.00 -17.95
CA ASP A 85 -22.48 -16.36 -16.78
C ASP A 85 -21.51 -16.30 -15.59
N LEU A 86 -20.54 -17.20 -15.54
CA LEU A 86 -19.49 -17.19 -14.55
C LEU A 86 -18.36 -16.26 -15.01
N LYS A 87 -18.17 -15.16 -14.31
CA LYS A 87 -17.09 -14.21 -14.59
C LYS A 87 -15.79 -14.73 -13.96
N PHE A 88 -15.12 -15.64 -14.63
CA PHE A 88 -13.82 -16.14 -14.20
C PHE A 88 -12.78 -15.04 -14.22
N ILE A 89 -11.88 -15.05 -13.24
CA ILE A 89 -10.82 -14.06 -13.05
C ILE A 89 -9.47 -14.73 -12.81
N GLY A 90 -8.41 -14.08 -13.27
CA GLY A 90 -7.04 -14.56 -13.09
C GLY A 90 -6.72 -15.80 -13.92
N GLU A 91 -5.61 -16.42 -13.59
CA GLU A 91 -5.11 -17.64 -14.22
C GLU A 91 -5.45 -18.86 -13.37
N PRO A 92 -5.63 -20.04 -13.98
CA PRO A 92 -5.79 -21.28 -13.25
C PRO A 92 -4.58 -21.55 -12.33
N TYR A 93 -4.83 -22.07 -11.15
CA TYR A 93 -3.78 -22.36 -10.16
C TYR A 93 -4.03 -23.67 -9.42
N ALA A 94 -3.07 -24.10 -8.59
CA ALA A 94 -3.12 -25.36 -7.82
C ALA A 94 -3.34 -26.60 -8.70
N PHE A 95 -2.56 -26.71 -9.77
CA PHE A 95 -2.61 -27.87 -10.67
C PHE A 95 -2.15 -29.14 -9.95
N ASP A 96 -2.97 -30.20 -10.10
CA ASP A 96 -2.64 -31.57 -9.70
C ASP A 96 -2.91 -32.52 -10.89
N THR A 97 -1.95 -33.36 -11.23
CA THR A 97 -2.05 -34.28 -12.35
C THR A 97 -1.89 -35.71 -11.86
N LYS A 98 -2.84 -36.56 -12.22
CA LYS A 98 -2.84 -37.98 -11.90
C LYS A 98 -2.97 -38.82 -13.17
N GLU A 99 -2.17 -39.87 -13.31
CA GLU A 99 -2.25 -40.83 -14.39
C GLU A 99 -2.70 -42.18 -13.84
N ASP A 100 -3.75 -42.75 -14.41
CA ASP A 100 -4.25 -44.06 -14.07
C ASP A 100 -4.75 -44.79 -15.34
N LYS A 101 -4.18 -46.00 -15.64
CA LYS A 101 -4.62 -46.97 -16.63
C LYS A 101 -5.09 -46.40 -17.96
N GLY A 102 -4.30 -45.52 -18.59
CA GLY A 102 -4.61 -44.95 -19.90
C GLY A 102 -5.47 -43.69 -19.87
N THR A 103 -5.69 -43.14 -18.71
CA THR A 103 -6.32 -41.84 -18.51
C THR A 103 -5.44 -40.89 -17.74
N THR A 104 -5.45 -39.60 -18.11
CA THR A 104 -4.78 -38.52 -17.37
C THR A 104 -5.84 -37.58 -16.82
N THR A 105 -5.85 -37.39 -15.51
CA THR A 105 -6.77 -36.47 -14.86
C THR A 105 -5.96 -35.25 -14.38
N VAL A 106 -6.38 -34.04 -14.77
CA VAL A 106 -5.80 -32.79 -14.36
C VAL A 106 -6.84 -32.00 -13.60
N SER A 107 -6.54 -31.68 -12.36
CA SER A 107 -7.38 -30.84 -11.51
C SER A 107 -6.70 -29.51 -11.25
N PHE A 108 -7.45 -28.41 -11.24
CA PHE A 108 -6.97 -27.08 -10.95
C PHE A 108 -8.08 -26.19 -10.38
N SER A 109 -7.73 -25.06 -9.84
CA SER A 109 -8.66 -24.09 -9.30
C SER A 109 -8.80 -22.88 -10.22
N LEU A 110 -10.02 -22.36 -10.35
CA LEU A 110 -10.35 -21.09 -11.01
C LEU A 110 -11.20 -20.26 -10.07
N ASP A 111 -10.87 -18.99 -9.94
CA ASP A 111 -11.66 -18.03 -9.18
C ASP A 111 -12.67 -17.30 -10.09
N VAL A 112 -13.79 -16.89 -9.51
CA VAL A 112 -14.80 -16.05 -10.15
C VAL A 112 -14.89 -14.70 -9.46
N TYR A 113 -15.41 -13.72 -10.18
CA TYR A 113 -15.66 -12.39 -9.65
C TYR A 113 -16.59 -12.46 -8.44
N PRO A 114 -16.25 -11.80 -7.31
CA PRO A 114 -17.00 -11.91 -6.08
C PRO A 114 -18.37 -11.24 -6.19
N GLU A 115 -19.37 -11.87 -5.62
CA GLU A 115 -20.71 -11.30 -5.47
C GLU A 115 -20.96 -10.92 -4.02
N VAL A 116 -21.55 -9.75 -3.82
CA VAL A 116 -21.92 -9.27 -2.47
C VAL A 116 -23.28 -9.84 -2.09
N GLU A 117 -23.30 -10.64 -1.05
CA GLU A 117 -24.53 -11.17 -0.46
C GLU A 117 -25.16 -10.14 0.47
N VAL A 118 -26.48 -9.96 0.36
CA VAL A 118 -27.27 -9.09 1.24
C VAL A 118 -28.32 -9.92 1.95
N LYS A 119 -28.11 -10.18 3.24
CA LYS A 119 -29.03 -10.99 4.08
C LYS A 119 -30.01 -10.10 4.81
N GLY A 120 -31.26 -10.09 4.32
CA GLY A 120 -32.34 -9.31 4.95
C GLY A 120 -32.23 -7.80 4.69
N LYS A 121 -32.90 -7.02 5.54
CA LYS A 121 -32.96 -5.55 5.43
C LYS A 121 -32.40 -4.82 6.65
N SER A 122 -31.68 -5.52 7.52
CA SER A 122 -31.12 -4.92 8.74
C SER A 122 -30.10 -3.82 8.44
N TRP A 123 -29.39 -3.91 7.34
CA TRP A 123 -28.42 -2.92 6.89
C TRP A 123 -29.05 -1.55 6.59
N GLU A 124 -30.32 -1.49 6.17
CA GLU A 124 -31.06 -0.24 5.90
C GLU A 124 -31.25 0.62 7.18
N LYS A 125 -31.11 0.01 8.36
CA LYS A 125 -31.25 0.68 9.67
C LYS A 125 -29.91 1.18 10.22
N VAL A 126 -28.81 0.84 9.58
CA VAL A 126 -27.48 1.29 10.01
C VAL A 126 -27.39 2.79 9.75
N GLN A 127 -27.07 3.54 10.78
CA GLN A 127 -26.90 4.99 10.70
C GLN A 127 -25.42 5.34 10.57
N MET A 128 -25.13 6.32 9.76
CA MET A 128 -23.81 6.92 9.67
C MET A 128 -23.74 8.13 10.62
N ASN A 129 -22.66 8.23 11.37
CA ASN A 129 -22.46 9.35 12.27
C ASN A 129 -22.15 10.63 11.49
N ALA A 130 -22.64 11.76 11.99
CA ALA A 130 -22.26 13.06 11.45
C ALA A 130 -20.80 13.38 11.80
N LEU A 131 -20.07 13.88 10.84
CA LEU A 131 -18.70 14.32 11.01
C LEU A 131 -18.66 15.76 11.53
N SER A 132 -18.04 15.98 12.68
CA SER A 132 -17.75 17.30 13.21
C SER A 132 -16.26 17.45 13.40
N VAL A 133 -15.65 18.40 12.72
CA VAL A 133 -14.21 18.68 12.78
C VAL A 133 -13.97 20.16 13.00
N GLU A 134 -13.00 20.46 13.85
CA GLU A 134 -12.59 21.82 14.14
C GLU A 134 -11.06 21.92 14.04
N ALA A 135 -10.56 23.02 13.53
CA ALA A 135 -9.14 23.36 13.63
C ALA A 135 -8.92 24.21 14.88
N THR A 136 -8.19 23.70 15.83
CA THR A 136 -7.86 24.41 17.06
C THR A 136 -6.73 25.42 16.84
N GLU A 137 -6.73 26.50 17.58
CA GLU A 137 -5.62 27.48 17.55
C GLU A 137 -4.27 26.83 17.84
N LYS A 138 -4.23 25.85 18.73
CA LYS A 138 -3.01 25.10 19.03
C LYS A 138 -2.44 24.39 17.80
N GLU A 139 -3.28 23.75 17.00
CA GLU A 139 -2.83 23.06 15.76
C GLU A 139 -2.31 24.04 14.72
N VAL A 140 -2.92 25.23 14.65
CA VAL A 140 -2.41 26.31 13.79
C VAL A 140 -1.05 26.79 14.26
N GLU A 141 -0.88 27.04 15.57
CA GLU A 141 0.42 27.43 16.14
C GLU A 141 1.49 26.34 15.96
N ASP A 142 1.15 25.07 16.19
CA ASP A 142 2.06 23.95 15.99
C ASP A 142 2.50 23.87 14.51
N SER A 143 1.59 24.12 13.56
CA SER A 143 1.89 24.13 12.13
C SER A 143 2.78 25.33 11.75
N LEU A 144 2.53 26.50 12.29
CA LEU A 144 3.37 27.69 12.10
C LEU A 144 4.78 27.45 12.67
N LEU A 145 4.88 26.86 13.86
CA LEU A 145 6.15 26.50 14.47
C LEU A 145 6.93 25.51 13.61
N ASN A 146 6.27 24.52 13.02
CA ASN A 146 6.90 23.57 12.10
C ASN A 146 7.41 24.27 10.83
N ILE A 147 6.68 25.25 10.29
CA ILE A 147 7.16 26.09 9.19
C ILE A 147 8.41 26.85 9.62
N GLN A 148 8.40 27.52 10.77
CA GLN A 148 9.58 28.24 11.29
C GLN A 148 10.79 27.30 11.47
N LYS A 149 10.60 26.09 12.01
CA LYS A 149 11.66 25.10 12.18
C LYS A 149 12.29 24.66 10.87
N ASN A 150 11.49 24.48 9.82
CA ASN A 150 12.00 24.10 8.49
C ASN A 150 12.91 25.16 7.87
N TYR A 151 12.81 26.42 8.33
CA TYR A 151 13.61 27.56 7.85
C TYR A 151 14.46 28.16 8.96
N ALA A 152 14.71 27.40 10.02
CA ALA A 152 15.53 27.86 11.13
C ALA A 152 17.01 28.04 10.72
N ASP A 153 17.62 29.08 11.22
CA ASP A 153 19.07 29.26 11.17
C ASP A 153 19.73 28.54 12.33
N TYR A 154 20.98 28.12 12.13
CA TYR A 154 21.75 27.40 13.13
C TYR A 154 22.98 28.23 13.53
N LYS A 155 23.06 28.64 14.79
CA LYS A 155 24.21 29.37 15.33
C LYS A 155 25.01 28.49 16.28
N ASP A 156 26.33 28.54 16.17
CA ASP A 156 27.20 27.79 17.05
C ASP A 156 27.01 28.25 18.52
N THR A 157 26.88 27.29 19.41
CA THR A 157 26.80 27.49 20.84
C THR A 157 27.57 26.39 21.56
N ASP A 158 27.94 26.65 22.83
CA ASP A 158 28.74 25.70 23.59
C ASP A 158 27.94 24.84 24.56
N THR A 159 26.65 25.13 24.74
CA THR A 159 25.84 24.46 25.77
C THR A 159 24.55 23.88 25.16
N ILE A 160 24.25 22.67 25.53
CA ILE A 160 23.00 22.01 25.14
C ILE A 160 21.84 22.62 25.94
N ALA A 161 20.85 23.16 25.21
CA ALA A 161 19.52 23.45 25.72
C ALA A 161 18.55 22.52 24.98
N VAL A 162 18.01 21.55 25.68
CA VAL A 162 17.33 20.39 25.10
C VAL A 162 16.22 20.74 24.10
N LYS A 163 15.55 21.88 24.29
CA LYS A 163 14.46 22.32 23.40
C LYS A 163 14.89 23.22 22.25
N ASP A 164 16.05 23.84 22.39
CA ASP A 164 16.46 24.97 21.52
C ASP A 164 17.76 24.68 20.77
N THR A 165 18.33 23.48 20.90
CA THR A 165 19.60 23.14 20.25
C THR A 165 19.55 21.84 19.47
N LEU A 166 20.29 21.81 18.36
CA LEU A 166 20.65 20.61 17.63
C LEU A 166 22.07 20.20 18.05
N SER A 167 22.21 19.02 18.63
CA SER A 167 23.49 18.55 19.14
C SER A 167 23.99 17.35 18.41
N LYS A 168 25.28 17.33 18.07
CA LYS A 168 25.97 16.17 17.51
C LYS A 168 26.70 15.44 18.61
N LEU A 169 26.35 14.18 18.82
CA LEU A 169 26.93 13.32 19.84
C LEU A 169 27.78 12.24 19.20
N GLY A 170 29.02 12.08 19.69
CA GLY A 170 29.88 10.96 19.37
C GLY A 170 29.62 9.82 20.34
N LEU A 171 29.39 8.63 19.83
CA LEU A 171 29.12 7.43 20.59
C LEU A 171 30.31 6.49 20.53
N GLU A 172 30.77 5.97 21.66
CA GLU A 172 31.79 4.94 21.74
C GLU A 172 31.37 3.87 22.73
N PHE A 173 31.19 2.66 22.22
CA PHE A 173 30.74 1.51 22.99
C PHE A 173 31.92 0.66 23.42
N PHE A 174 31.89 0.17 24.66
CA PHE A 174 32.94 -0.63 25.23
C PHE A 174 32.40 -1.96 25.78
N ASP A 175 33.18 -3.03 25.66
CA ASP A 175 32.91 -4.31 26.26
C ASP A 175 33.21 -4.32 27.78
N LYS A 176 33.06 -5.50 28.42
CA LYS A 176 33.34 -5.67 29.84
C LYS A 176 34.82 -5.54 30.19
N GLU A 177 35.71 -5.67 29.20
CA GLU A 177 37.17 -5.57 29.35
C GLU A 177 37.66 -4.13 29.10
N GLY A 178 36.77 -3.21 28.76
CA GLY A 178 37.07 -1.81 28.47
C GLY A 178 37.62 -1.56 27.07
N LYS A 179 37.50 -2.51 26.15
CA LYS A 179 37.91 -2.35 24.76
C LYS A 179 36.77 -1.73 23.94
N SER A 180 37.09 -0.76 23.09
CA SER A 180 36.13 -0.16 22.17
C SER A 180 35.65 -1.17 21.13
N VAL A 181 34.32 -1.43 21.08
CA VAL A 181 33.70 -2.41 20.18
C VAL A 181 33.00 -1.74 18.99
N GLU A 182 32.49 -0.51 19.20
CA GLU A 182 31.80 0.24 18.16
C GLU A 182 31.95 1.73 18.40
N LYS A 183 32.02 2.51 17.30
CA LYS A 183 31.95 3.98 17.30
C LYS A 183 30.87 4.43 16.35
N GLY A 184 30.16 5.49 16.73
CA GLY A 184 29.10 6.07 15.92
C GLY A 184 28.91 7.55 16.23
N THR A 185 28.00 8.15 15.50
CA THR A 185 27.53 9.51 15.78
C THR A 185 26.01 9.54 15.64
N THR A 186 25.37 10.34 16.48
CA THR A 186 23.94 10.64 16.36
C THR A 186 23.72 12.14 16.50
N TYR A 187 22.60 12.60 15.94
CA TYR A 187 22.15 13.97 16.11
C TYR A 187 20.93 13.94 17.01
N LEU A 188 20.89 14.88 17.95
CA LEU A 188 19.77 15.05 18.86
C LEU A 188 19.21 16.44 18.71
N GLY A 189 17.95 16.51 18.37
CA GLY A 189 17.14 17.71 18.30
C GLY A 189 15.93 17.61 19.21
N GLU A 190 15.01 18.55 19.09
CA GLU A 190 13.80 18.62 19.91
C GLU A 190 12.94 17.35 19.87
N THR A 191 12.84 16.68 18.72
CA THR A 191 12.00 15.50 18.53
C THR A 191 12.49 14.34 19.40
N GLU A 192 13.79 14.08 19.38
CA GLU A 192 14.40 13.01 20.18
C GLU A 192 14.35 13.33 21.68
N PHE A 193 14.47 14.60 22.04
CA PHE A 193 14.38 15.03 23.42
C PHE A 193 12.94 15.02 23.98
N ALA A 194 11.92 15.22 23.13
CA ALA A 194 10.53 15.27 23.58
C ALA A 194 9.98 13.90 23.98
N GLU A 195 10.50 12.83 23.40
CA GLU A 195 10.01 11.47 23.60
C GLU A 195 10.46 10.84 24.93
N ASP A 196 11.60 11.29 25.51
CA ASP A 196 12.15 10.68 26.73
C ASP A 196 12.81 11.71 27.65
N LYS A 197 12.32 11.81 28.88
CA LYS A 197 12.91 12.61 29.98
C LYS A 197 14.37 12.24 30.28
N PHE A 198 14.86 11.12 29.76
CA PHE A 198 16.26 10.72 29.84
C PHE A 198 17.20 11.79 29.26
N TRP A 199 16.83 12.36 28.11
CA TRP A 199 17.68 13.36 27.45
C TRP A 199 17.82 14.64 28.24
N GLU A 200 16.70 15.18 28.69
CA GLU A 200 16.70 16.40 29.52
C GLU A 200 17.53 16.18 30.77
N LYS A 201 17.33 15.09 31.50
CA LYS A 201 18.05 14.78 32.72
C LYS A 201 19.55 14.54 32.51
N THR A 202 19.95 14.01 31.36
CA THR A 202 21.32 13.52 31.11
C THR A 202 22.17 14.56 30.37
N PHE A 203 21.59 15.32 29.47
CA PHE A 203 22.31 16.15 28.52
C PHE A 203 22.02 17.66 28.65
N ASP A 204 20.92 18.06 29.28
CA ASP A 204 20.63 19.50 29.46
C ASP A 204 21.76 20.20 30.24
N GLY A 205 22.18 21.35 29.72
CA GLY A 205 23.29 22.11 30.29
C GLY A 205 24.71 21.57 30.03
N LYS A 206 24.85 20.41 29.32
CA LYS A 206 26.15 19.86 28.95
C LYS A 206 26.84 20.72 27.91
N LYS A 207 28.18 20.83 28.00
CA LYS A 207 28.98 21.66 27.09
C LYS A 207 29.65 20.87 26.00
N LYS A 208 29.95 21.55 24.90
CA LYS A 208 30.78 21.02 23.82
C LYS A 208 32.11 20.49 24.35
N GLY A 209 32.48 19.28 23.95
CA GLY A 209 33.67 18.57 24.45
C GLY A 209 33.43 17.78 25.75
N GLU A 210 32.29 17.91 26.40
CA GLU A 210 32.00 17.18 27.64
C GLU A 210 31.68 15.72 27.33
N LEU A 211 32.14 14.82 28.20
CA LEU A 211 31.98 13.38 28.09
C LEU A 211 30.99 12.90 29.14
N VAL A 212 30.01 12.13 28.71
CA VAL A 212 29.01 11.49 29.58
C VAL A 212 29.22 9.98 29.50
N GLU A 213 29.47 9.34 30.63
CA GLU A 213 29.60 7.89 30.72
C GLU A 213 28.26 7.28 31.15
N LEU A 214 27.77 6.32 30.39
CA LEU A 214 26.51 5.62 30.63
C LEU A 214 26.74 4.11 30.75
N LYS A 215 26.10 3.51 31.74
CA LYS A 215 26.03 2.05 31.80
C LYS A 215 25.14 1.56 30.67
N TYR A 216 25.67 0.64 29.85
CA TYR A 216 24.90 0.14 28.72
C TYR A 216 23.80 -0.84 29.19
N ASP A 217 22.55 -0.43 28.96
CA ASP A 217 21.37 -1.25 29.24
C ASP A 217 20.32 -0.95 28.17
N VAL A 218 20.15 -1.87 27.22
CA VAL A 218 19.22 -1.73 26.07
C VAL A 218 17.77 -1.43 26.51
N LYS A 219 17.39 -1.86 27.72
CA LYS A 219 16.02 -1.61 28.25
C LYS A 219 15.83 -0.21 28.81
N LYS A 220 16.91 0.50 29.09
CA LYS A 220 16.90 1.81 29.77
C LYS A 220 17.41 2.95 28.89
N LEU A 221 18.10 2.63 27.80
CA LEU A 221 18.64 3.62 26.90
C LEU A 221 17.71 3.78 25.69
N PRO A 222 17.53 5.01 25.19
CA PRO A 222 16.83 5.24 23.92
C PRO A 222 17.43 4.45 22.76
N ALA A 223 16.60 4.06 21.81
CA ALA A 223 17.01 3.19 20.70
C ALA A 223 18.19 3.71 19.87
N VAL A 224 18.31 5.04 19.73
CA VAL A 224 19.43 5.69 19.02
C VAL A 224 20.79 5.52 19.73
N LEU A 225 20.81 5.13 21.01
CA LEU A 225 21.99 4.79 21.78
C LEU A 225 22.26 3.29 21.86
N HIS A 226 21.60 2.48 21.05
CA HIS A 226 21.86 1.04 21.01
C HIS A 226 23.05 0.73 20.07
N ALA A 227 23.95 -0.13 20.54
CA ALA A 227 25.01 -0.70 19.70
C ALA A 227 24.41 -1.58 18.61
N LYS A 228 24.94 -1.48 17.38
CA LYS A 228 24.54 -2.33 16.25
C LYS A 228 25.25 -3.69 16.29
N LYS A 229 26.35 -3.78 16.98
CA LYS A 229 27.19 -4.98 17.09
C LYS A 229 27.53 -5.28 18.54
N GLY A 230 27.36 -6.54 18.95
CA GLY A 230 28.05 -7.19 20.03
C GLY A 230 27.71 -6.80 21.48
N ASP A 231 28.55 -7.23 22.41
CA ASP A 231 28.35 -7.22 23.84
C ASP A 231 28.82 -5.92 24.50
N ALA A 232 28.17 -4.80 24.20
CA ALA A 232 28.50 -3.55 24.88
C ALA A 232 28.12 -3.62 26.38
N ALA A 233 29.03 -3.15 27.24
CA ALA A 233 28.83 -3.05 28.69
C ALA A 233 28.75 -1.59 29.17
N SER A 234 29.40 -0.67 28.47
CA SER A 234 29.32 0.77 28.72
C SER A 234 29.32 1.60 27.44
N LEU A 235 28.79 2.81 27.53
CA LEU A 235 28.73 3.78 26.45
C LEU A 235 29.29 5.08 26.90
N LYS A 236 30.24 5.63 26.14
CA LYS A 236 30.73 7.00 26.32
C LYS A 236 30.13 7.87 25.22
N VAL A 237 29.50 8.94 25.63
CA VAL A 237 28.89 9.95 24.77
C VAL A 237 29.66 11.24 24.86
N THR A 238 30.22 11.71 23.77
CA THR A 238 30.95 12.97 23.70
C THR A 238 30.13 14.01 22.97
N VAL A 239 29.90 15.17 23.54
CA VAL A 239 29.25 16.29 22.86
C VAL A 239 30.23 16.87 21.84
N GLN A 240 30.02 16.57 20.56
CA GLN A 240 30.94 16.98 19.49
C GLN A 240 30.65 18.37 18.97
N ASP A 241 29.38 18.69 18.81
CA ASP A 241 28.94 20.00 18.32
C ASP A 241 27.55 20.34 18.86
N VAL A 242 27.30 21.63 19.08
CA VAL A 242 26.02 22.15 19.56
C VAL A 242 25.68 23.38 18.75
N LYS A 243 24.47 23.42 18.19
CA LYS A 243 23.96 24.55 17.43
C LYS A 243 22.63 25.00 18.03
N GLN A 244 22.53 26.28 18.36
CA GLN A 244 21.25 26.88 18.73
C GLN A 244 20.35 27.02 17.52
N ILE A 245 19.13 26.60 17.65
CA ILE A 245 18.07 26.75 16.61
C ILE A 245 17.52 28.17 16.77
N VAL A 246 17.68 28.98 15.73
CA VAL A 246 17.15 30.35 15.69
C VAL A 246 15.97 30.37 14.75
N LEU A 247 14.76 30.42 15.28
CA LEU A 247 13.55 30.46 14.50
C LEU A 247 13.38 31.83 13.84
N PRO A 248 13.11 31.89 12.53
CA PRO A 248 12.82 33.15 11.85
C PRO A 248 11.46 33.69 12.31
N GLU A 249 11.33 35.02 12.36
CA GLU A 249 10.02 35.65 12.51
C GLU A 249 9.20 35.50 11.23
N LEU A 250 7.97 34.99 11.36
CA LEU A 250 7.02 34.89 10.24
C LEU A 250 6.38 36.26 9.96
N ASN A 251 7.19 37.19 9.51
CA ASN A 251 6.71 38.47 8.99
C ASN A 251 6.32 38.35 7.52
N ASP A 252 5.64 39.36 6.99
CA ASP A 252 5.11 39.34 5.61
C ASP A 252 6.22 39.21 4.56
N GLU A 253 7.43 39.76 4.82
CA GLU A 253 8.58 39.59 3.92
C GLU A 253 9.04 38.13 3.85
N MET A 254 9.09 37.46 4.98
CA MET A 254 9.46 36.04 5.06
C MET A 254 8.40 35.18 4.36
N ILE A 255 7.12 35.47 4.56
CA ILE A 255 6.01 34.73 3.93
C ILE A 255 6.08 34.85 2.41
N VAL A 256 6.29 36.06 1.89
CA VAL A 256 6.47 36.28 0.44
C VAL A 256 7.71 35.58 -0.10
N LYS A 257 8.78 35.47 0.72
CA LYS A 257 9.98 34.72 0.35
C LYS A 257 9.72 33.20 0.28
N LEU A 258 8.89 32.68 1.20
CA LEU A 258 8.56 31.24 1.28
C LEU A 258 7.61 30.79 0.17
N PHE A 259 6.56 31.53 -0.05
CA PHE A 259 5.48 31.16 -0.99
C PHE A 259 5.62 31.77 -2.38
N GLY A 260 6.47 32.78 -2.53
CA GLY A 260 6.66 33.52 -3.78
C GLY A 260 5.79 34.77 -3.86
N LYS A 261 6.19 35.70 -4.75
CA LYS A 261 5.49 37.00 -4.92
C LYS A 261 4.08 36.88 -5.51
N ASP A 262 3.84 35.83 -6.27
CA ASP A 262 2.58 35.59 -6.96
C ASP A 262 1.63 34.67 -6.16
N ALA A 263 2.03 34.26 -4.95
CA ALA A 263 1.19 33.42 -4.09
C ALA A 263 -0.02 34.21 -3.55
N GLU A 264 -1.09 33.48 -3.27
CA GLU A 264 -2.30 34.04 -2.66
C GLU A 264 -2.07 34.47 -1.20
N VAL A 265 -1.10 33.84 -0.52
CA VAL A 265 -0.73 34.06 0.88
C VAL A 265 0.45 35.03 0.93
N LYS A 266 0.26 36.23 1.52
CA LYS A 266 1.27 37.29 1.59
C LYS A 266 1.50 37.84 3.01
N THR A 267 0.55 37.63 3.91
CA THR A 267 0.58 38.13 5.27
C THR A 267 0.47 37.00 6.30
N ASN A 268 0.90 37.25 7.53
CA ASN A 268 0.77 36.26 8.62
C ASN A 268 -0.70 35.90 8.89
N ALA A 269 -1.62 36.84 8.79
CA ALA A 269 -3.05 36.57 8.95
C ALA A 269 -3.58 35.63 7.87
N GLU A 270 -3.22 35.86 6.59
CA GLU A 270 -3.60 34.99 5.47
C GLU A 270 -2.97 33.60 5.61
N LEU A 271 -1.73 33.51 6.11
CA LEU A 271 -1.07 32.22 6.35
C LEU A 271 -1.82 31.42 7.44
N ARG A 272 -2.24 32.06 8.52
CA ARG A 272 -3.03 31.42 9.58
C ARG A 272 -4.35 30.89 9.06
N GLU A 273 -5.08 31.67 8.28
CA GLU A 273 -6.34 31.25 7.67
C GLU A 273 -6.12 30.11 6.65
N TYR A 274 -5.06 30.17 5.87
CA TYR A 274 -4.69 29.10 4.95
C TYR A 274 -4.40 27.79 5.68
N ILE A 275 -3.55 27.84 6.74
CA ILE A 275 -3.22 26.67 7.57
C ILE A 275 -4.49 26.08 8.22
N LYS A 276 -5.33 26.96 8.78
CA LYS A 276 -6.60 26.55 9.38
C LYS A 276 -7.50 25.82 8.38
N LYS A 277 -7.58 26.33 7.17
CA LYS A 277 -8.34 25.72 6.07
C LYS A 277 -7.76 24.34 5.69
N GLU A 278 -6.44 24.24 5.56
CA GLU A 278 -5.79 22.97 5.24
C GLU A 278 -5.95 21.92 6.37
N ILE A 279 -5.84 22.32 7.63
CA ILE A 279 -6.09 21.43 8.79
C ILE A 279 -7.55 20.94 8.76
N LEU A 280 -8.51 21.83 8.53
CA LEU A 280 -9.93 21.45 8.43
C LEU A 280 -10.16 20.48 7.30
N LYS A 281 -9.61 20.76 6.11
CA LYS A 281 -9.73 19.89 4.94
C LYS A 281 -9.15 18.51 5.22
N GLN A 282 -7.95 18.44 5.76
CA GLN A 282 -7.30 17.17 6.11
C GLN A 282 -8.09 16.38 7.17
N LYS A 283 -8.60 17.06 8.19
CA LYS A 283 -9.45 16.43 9.22
C LYS A 283 -10.77 15.95 8.64
N GLN A 284 -11.37 16.68 7.72
CA GLN A 284 -12.59 16.26 7.02
C GLN A 284 -12.34 15.02 6.16
N GLU A 285 -11.26 14.99 5.38
CA GLU A 285 -10.91 13.85 4.54
C GLU A 285 -10.62 12.61 5.39
N ASN A 286 -9.79 12.73 6.43
CA ASN A 286 -9.48 11.63 7.33
C ASN A 286 -10.72 11.17 8.12
N GLY A 287 -11.51 12.11 8.61
CA GLY A 287 -12.74 11.81 9.35
C GLY A 287 -13.80 11.17 8.46
N LEU A 288 -13.92 11.59 7.20
CA LEU A 288 -14.81 10.97 6.22
C LEU A 288 -14.44 9.51 6.00
N VAL A 289 -13.16 9.23 5.74
CA VAL A 289 -12.67 7.85 5.55
C VAL A 289 -13.02 6.99 6.76
N GLN A 290 -12.72 7.47 7.97
CA GLN A 290 -13.02 6.72 9.20
C GLN A 290 -14.53 6.51 9.39
N THR A 291 -15.33 7.53 9.15
CA THR A 291 -16.80 7.45 9.28
C THR A 291 -17.41 6.43 8.30
N ILE A 292 -16.88 6.40 7.06
CA ILE A 292 -17.29 5.41 6.06
C ILE A 292 -16.83 4.01 6.47
N GLU A 293 -15.63 3.84 6.97
CA GLU A 293 -15.13 2.55 7.44
C GLU A 293 -15.95 1.99 8.60
N ASP A 294 -16.29 2.84 9.57
CA ASP A 294 -17.15 2.47 10.69
C ASP A 294 -18.55 2.07 10.20
N TYR A 295 -19.12 2.84 9.30
CA TYR A 295 -20.42 2.54 8.69
C TYR A 295 -20.41 1.21 7.93
N LEU A 296 -19.41 0.96 7.07
CA LEU A 296 -19.29 -0.30 6.33
C LEU A 296 -19.10 -1.51 7.27
N THR A 297 -18.41 -1.30 8.39
CA THR A 297 -18.24 -2.33 9.42
C THR A 297 -19.58 -2.71 10.05
N GLU A 298 -20.44 -1.73 10.37
CA GLU A 298 -21.77 -1.98 10.89
C GLU A 298 -22.70 -2.58 9.83
N VAL A 299 -22.64 -2.14 8.59
CA VAL A 299 -23.37 -2.72 7.45
C VAL A 299 -22.99 -4.19 7.26
N LYS A 300 -21.72 -4.54 7.40
CA LYS A 300 -21.25 -5.92 7.36
C LYS A 300 -21.85 -6.76 8.48
N LYS A 301 -21.87 -6.27 9.72
CA LYS A 301 -22.52 -6.94 10.85
C LYS A 301 -24.03 -7.10 10.63
N ALA A 302 -24.63 -6.18 9.90
CA ALA A 302 -26.06 -6.20 9.58
C ALA A 302 -26.44 -7.14 8.42
N GLY A 303 -25.49 -7.89 7.88
CA GLY A 303 -25.74 -8.98 6.93
C GLY A 303 -25.34 -8.70 5.48
N VAL A 304 -24.54 -7.67 5.20
CA VAL A 304 -23.90 -7.47 3.91
C VAL A 304 -22.50 -8.06 3.96
N SER A 305 -22.22 -9.03 3.12
CA SER A 305 -20.92 -9.73 3.13
C SER A 305 -20.45 -10.06 1.72
N VAL A 306 -19.15 -10.16 1.56
CA VAL A 306 -18.50 -10.59 0.33
C VAL A 306 -17.32 -11.48 0.68
N ILE A 307 -17.04 -12.43 -0.18
CA ILE A 307 -15.86 -13.28 -0.05
C ILE A 307 -14.93 -12.92 -1.19
N ILE A 308 -13.73 -12.45 -0.83
CA ILE A 308 -12.75 -12.04 -1.81
C ILE A 308 -11.93 -13.25 -2.26
N PRO A 309 -11.90 -13.56 -3.58
CA PRO A 309 -11.12 -14.68 -4.09
C PRO A 309 -9.62 -14.44 -3.95
N LYS A 310 -8.88 -15.53 -3.74
CA LYS A 310 -7.42 -15.50 -3.53
C LYS A 310 -6.69 -14.76 -4.66
N THR A 311 -7.09 -15.01 -5.90
CA THR A 311 -6.48 -14.39 -7.08
C THR A 311 -6.50 -12.85 -7.02
N MET A 312 -7.60 -12.26 -6.54
CA MET A 312 -7.70 -10.80 -6.37
C MET A 312 -6.79 -10.28 -5.26
N VAL A 313 -6.74 -11.01 -4.13
CA VAL A 313 -5.86 -10.66 -3.02
C VAL A 313 -4.39 -10.72 -3.43
N ASP A 314 -4.00 -11.78 -4.16
CA ASP A 314 -2.62 -11.95 -4.64
C ASP A 314 -2.25 -10.86 -5.67
N GLN A 315 -3.19 -10.46 -6.53
CA GLN A 315 -2.97 -9.36 -7.48
C GLN A 315 -2.80 -8.02 -6.77
N GLU A 316 -3.64 -7.72 -5.79
CA GLU A 316 -3.55 -6.49 -4.99
C GLU A 316 -2.26 -6.46 -4.17
N LEU A 317 -1.87 -7.60 -3.57
CA LEU A 317 -0.59 -7.75 -2.88
C LEU A 317 0.58 -7.43 -3.82
N LYS A 318 0.56 -7.96 -5.04
CA LYS A 318 1.59 -7.68 -6.05
C LYS A 318 1.70 -6.19 -6.35
N VAL A 319 0.56 -5.51 -6.54
CA VAL A 319 0.54 -4.05 -6.78
C VAL A 319 1.11 -3.28 -5.58
N ARG A 320 0.74 -3.65 -4.35
CA ARG A 320 1.26 -3.02 -3.13
C ARG A 320 2.77 -3.22 -2.98
N MET A 321 3.25 -4.42 -3.27
CA MET A 321 4.70 -4.71 -3.25
C MET A 321 5.46 -3.91 -4.32
N GLN A 322 4.93 -3.78 -5.53
CA GLN A 322 5.52 -2.92 -6.57
C GLN A 322 5.56 -1.44 -6.15
N ASN A 323 4.52 -0.96 -5.47
CA ASN A 323 4.51 0.40 -4.94
C ASN A 323 5.53 0.58 -3.80
N LEU A 324 5.73 -0.44 -2.98
CA LEU A 324 6.79 -0.45 -1.97
C LEU A 324 8.18 -0.37 -2.64
N GLU A 325 8.43 -1.16 -3.68
CA GLU A 325 9.68 -1.11 -4.47
C GLU A 325 9.95 0.29 -5.03
N LYS A 326 8.92 0.95 -5.58
CA LYS A 326 9.05 2.33 -6.06
C LYS A 326 9.44 3.31 -4.94
N ARG A 327 8.87 3.15 -3.74
CA ARG A 327 9.20 3.99 -2.57
C ARG A 327 10.62 3.77 -2.06
N PHE A 328 11.11 2.54 -2.09
CA PHE A 328 12.50 2.21 -1.73
C PHE A 328 13.49 2.51 -2.86
N GLY A 329 13.00 2.73 -4.08
CA GLY A 329 13.76 3.05 -5.28
C GLY A 329 14.23 1.85 -6.08
N SER A 330 14.25 0.63 -5.52
CA SER A 330 14.50 -0.62 -6.25
C SER A 330 14.07 -1.86 -5.47
N ALA A 331 13.90 -2.98 -6.18
CA ALA A 331 13.61 -4.29 -5.58
C ALA A 331 14.76 -4.79 -4.68
N GLU A 332 16.03 -4.47 -5.03
CA GLU A 332 17.21 -4.84 -4.24
C GLU A 332 17.14 -4.22 -2.84
N LYS A 333 16.79 -2.94 -2.75
CA LYS A 333 16.66 -2.25 -1.45
C LYS A 333 15.55 -2.82 -0.59
N VAL A 334 14.43 -3.23 -1.17
CA VAL A 334 13.36 -3.93 -0.46
C VAL A 334 13.85 -5.28 0.05
N LYS A 335 14.61 -6.02 -0.77
CA LYS A 335 15.22 -7.29 -0.37
C LYS A 335 16.22 -7.11 0.78
N GLU A 336 17.08 -6.09 0.72
CA GLU A 336 18.00 -5.75 1.80
C GLU A 336 17.25 -5.40 3.10
N TYR A 337 16.18 -4.62 2.98
CA TYR A 337 15.32 -4.28 4.11
C TYR A 337 14.71 -5.54 4.76
N PHE A 338 14.17 -6.46 3.98
CA PHE A 338 13.63 -7.73 4.50
C PHE A 338 14.71 -8.63 5.12
N GLN A 339 15.92 -8.65 4.55
CA GLN A 339 17.05 -9.36 5.16
C GLN A 339 17.43 -8.77 6.53
N GLN A 340 17.37 -7.44 6.69
CA GLN A 340 17.63 -6.78 7.96
C GLN A 340 16.54 -7.02 9.01
N LEU A 341 15.28 -7.14 8.58
CA LEU A 341 14.16 -7.49 9.46
C LEU A 341 14.25 -8.91 10.02
N GLY A 342 14.88 -9.83 9.26
CA GLY A 342 14.87 -11.25 9.53
C GLY A 342 13.62 -11.95 8.99
N GLU A 343 13.72 -13.27 8.81
CA GLU A 343 12.72 -14.09 8.10
C GLU A 343 11.32 -14.03 8.74
N GLU A 344 11.24 -14.12 10.07
CA GLU A 344 9.97 -14.11 10.80
C GLU A 344 9.22 -12.78 10.65
N LYS A 345 9.90 -11.65 10.88
CA LYS A 345 9.28 -10.32 10.75
C LYS A 345 8.97 -9.96 9.29
N ALA A 346 9.78 -10.41 8.34
CA ALA A 346 9.51 -10.23 6.92
C ALA A 346 8.22 -10.98 6.51
N LYS A 347 8.03 -12.19 7.03
CA LYS A 347 6.80 -12.97 6.82
C LYS A 347 5.59 -12.29 7.45
N GLU A 348 5.67 -11.86 8.70
CA GLU A 348 4.62 -11.11 9.38
C GLU A 348 4.24 -9.84 8.61
N PHE A 349 5.24 -9.12 8.08
CA PHE A 349 5.00 -7.94 7.25
C PHE A 349 4.20 -8.26 5.99
N VAL A 350 4.59 -9.31 5.25
CA VAL A 350 3.88 -9.71 4.02
C VAL A 350 2.47 -10.19 4.33
N GLU A 351 2.27 -10.99 5.39
CA GLU A 351 0.95 -11.42 5.86
C GLU A 351 0.08 -10.23 6.26
N GLY A 352 0.65 -9.23 6.93
CA GLY A 352 -0.04 -7.97 7.25
C GLY A 352 -0.48 -7.18 6.01
N VAL A 353 0.39 -7.08 5.00
CA VAL A 353 0.05 -6.43 3.71
C VAL A 353 -1.05 -7.20 2.99
N GLN A 354 -1.01 -8.54 3.03
CA GLN A 354 -2.02 -9.41 2.41
C GLN A 354 -3.38 -9.26 3.11
N SER A 355 -3.41 -9.23 4.44
CA SER A 355 -4.64 -8.99 5.21
C SER A 355 -5.24 -7.63 4.88
N ALA A 356 -4.42 -6.58 4.88
CA ALA A 356 -4.85 -5.24 4.51
C ALA A 356 -5.33 -5.13 3.05
N ALA A 357 -4.77 -5.94 2.14
CA ALA A 357 -5.25 -6.03 0.76
C ALA A 357 -6.65 -6.65 0.69
N ALA A 358 -6.87 -7.76 1.41
CA ALA A 358 -8.16 -8.41 1.46
C ALA A 358 -9.25 -7.51 2.08
N GLU A 359 -8.93 -6.81 3.19
CA GLU A 359 -9.84 -5.87 3.84
C GLU A 359 -10.21 -4.68 2.93
N SER A 360 -9.23 -4.12 2.20
CA SER A 360 -9.49 -3.03 1.25
C SER A 360 -10.41 -3.46 0.12
N LEU A 361 -10.19 -4.66 -0.43
CA LEU A 361 -11.06 -5.21 -1.48
C LEU A 361 -12.47 -5.48 -0.93
N GLU A 362 -12.59 -6.05 0.27
CA GLU A 362 -13.88 -6.28 0.91
C GLU A 362 -14.66 -4.97 1.09
N LYS A 363 -14.02 -3.93 1.64
CA LYS A 363 -14.60 -2.60 1.79
C LYS A 363 -15.05 -2.02 0.46
N PHE A 364 -14.24 -2.13 -0.57
CA PHE A 364 -14.55 -1.65 -1.92
C PHE A 364 -15.83 -2.31 -2.48
N PHE A 365 -15.95 -3.65 -2.38
CA PHE A 365 -17.11 -4.35 -2.89
C PHE A 365 -18.39 -4.04 -2.09
N ILE A 366 -18.28 -3.95 -0.77
CA ILE A 366 -19.43 -3.59 0.10
C ILE A 366 -19.86 -2.14 -0.18
N LEU A 367 -18.91 -1.21 -0.29
CA LEU A 367 -19.18 0.20 -0.62
C LEU A 367 -19.95 0.31 -1.95
N ASN A 368 -19.45 -0.36 -3.00
CA ASN A 368 -20.11 -0.38 -4.30
C ASN A 368 -21.54 -0.93 -4.24
N LYS A 369 -21.73 -2.01 -3.48
CA LYS A 369 -23.06 -2.61 -3.34
C LYS A 369 -24.01 -1.71 -2.58
N VAL A 370 -23.55 -1.08 -1.51
CA VAL A 370 -24.36 -0.14 -0.71
C VAL A 370 -24.75 1.08 -1.55
N THR A 371 -23.83 1.65 -2.31
CA THR A 371 -24.11 2.80 -3.20
C THR A 371 -25.14 2.43 -4.27
N GLU A 372 -25.01 1.24 -4.87
CA GLU A 372 -26.00 0.70 -5.81
C GLU A 372 -27.39 0.57 -5.16
N LEU A 373 -27.47 -0.05 -3.97
CA LEU A 373 -28.73 -0.27 -3.24
C LEU A 373 -29.39 1.05 -2.80
N LEU A 374 -28.62 2.10 -2.55
CA LEU A 374 -29.10 3.43 -2.21
C LEU A 374 -29.46 4.27 -3.46
N GLY A 375 -29.30 3.71 -4.66
CA GLY A 375 -29.61 4.39 -5.93
C GLY A 375 -28.65 5.53 -6.23
N LEU A 376 -27.41 5.44 -5.82
CA LEU A 376 -26.35 6.36 -6.19
C LEU A 376 -25.74 5.94 -7.53
N GLU A 377 -25.85 6.80 -8.55
CA GLU A 377 -25.22 6.56 -9.85
C GLU A 377 -23.77 7.04 -9.80
N ILE A 378 -22.83 6.10 -9.74
CA ILE A 378 -21.39 6.37 -9.71
C ILE A 378 -20.82 5.94 -11.04
N ASP A 379 -20.26 6.87 -11.81
CA ASP A 379 -19.50 6.54 -13.02
C ASP A 379 -18.05 6.19 -12.65
N TRP A 380 -17.77 4.92 -12.51
CA TRP A 380 -16.44 4.40 -12.16
C TRP A 380 -15.40 4.54 -13.28
N ASN A 381 -15.80 4.93 -14.50
CA ASN A 381 -14.89 5.13 -15.63
C ASN A 381 -14.45 6.58 -15.78
N SER A 382 -15.07 7.52 -15.08
CA SER A 382 -14.66 8.93 -15.09
C SER A 382 -13.55 9.19 -14.07
N GLU A 383 -12.65 10.12 -14.40
CA GLU A 383 -11.66 10.65 -13.47
C GLU A 383 -12.39 11.44 -12.40
N GLN A 384 -12.37 10.95 -11.16
CA GLN A 384 -13.11 11.56 -10.06
C GLN A 384 -12.15 12.17 -9.03
N GLU A 385 -12.62 13.16 -8.32
CA GLU A 385 -11.89 13.73 -7.19
C GLU A 385 -11.68 12.65 -6.09
N PRO A 386 -10.60 12.77 -5.32
CA PRO A 386 -10.37 11.89 -4.17
C PRO A 386 -11.59 11.87 -3.25
N PHE A 387 -11.95 10.68 -2.79
CA PHE A 387 -13.10 10.45 -1.88
C PHE A 387 -14.46 10.86 -2.46
N PHE A 388 -14.61 10.92 -3.78
CA PHE A 388 -15.90 11.30 -4.42
C PHE A 388 -17.03 10.37 -4.00
N VAL A 389 -16.82 9.06 -4.02
CA VAL A 389 -17.84 8.06 -3.68
C VAL A 389 -18.23 8.16 -2.22
N GLU A 390 -17.25 8.31 -1.34
CA GLU A 390 -17.43 8.48 0.09
C GLU A 390 -18.21 9.77 0.39
N LYS A 391 -17.90 10.86 -0.28
CA LYS A 391 -18.62 12.14 -0.17
C LYS A 391 -20.08 11.99 -0.62
N GLN A 392 -20.33 11.30 -1.75
CA GLN A 392 -21.69 11.04 -2.24
C GLN A 392 -22.51 10.19 -1.25
N LEU A 393 -21.89 9.14 -0.72
CA LEU A 393 -22.53 8.28 0.27
C LEU A 393 -22.84 9.04 1.58
N TYR A 394 -21.87 9.81 2.06
CA TYR A 394 -22.05 10.65 3.25
C TYR A 394 -23.18 11.67 3.04
N THR A 395 -23.18 12.38 1.92
CA THR A 395 -24.20 13.37 1.59
C THR A 395 -25.59 12.75 1.53
N LYS A 396 -25.69 11.53 1.00
CA LYS A 396 -26.97 10.80 0.91
C LYS A 396 -27.51 10.39 2.26
N LEU A 397 -26.65 9.98 3.19
CA LEU A 397 -27.05 9.37 4.48
C LEU A 397 -27.12 10.40 5.62
N VAL A 398 -26.27 11.40 5.61
CA VAL A 398 -26.11 12.37 6.71
C VAL A 398 -26.48 13.79 6.29
N GLY A 399 -26.04 14.21 5.11
CA GLY A 399 -26.20 15.58 4.61
C GLY A 399 -24.89 16.13 4.05
N GLU A 400 -24.92 17.39 3.60
CA GLU A 400 -23.73 18.04 3.04
C GLU A 400 -22.61 18.12 4.08
N LEU A 401 -21.37 17.79 3.67
CA LEU A 401 -20.17 18.10 4.43
C LEU A 401 -20.05 19.63 4.58
N GLU A 402 -19.83 20.11 5.78
CA GLU A 402 -19.55 21.53 6.00
C GLU A 402 -18.24 21.90 5.28
N THR A 403 -18.35 22.61 4.16
CA THR A 403 -17.18 23.13 3.44
C THR A 403 -16.65 24.38 4.15
N PRO A 404 -15.33 24.59 4.24
CA PRO A 404 -14.76 25.85 4.70
C PRO A 404 -15.38 27.03 3.93
N ALA A 405 -15.68 28.11 4.63
CA ALA A 405 -16.55 29.23 4.15
C ALA A 405 -16.17 29.84 2.79
N ASP A 406 -14.97 29.61 2.29
CA ASP A 406 -14.47 30.20 1.04
C ASP A 406 -14.88 29.44 -0.23
N GLU A 407 -15.13 28.13 -0.18
CA GLU A 407 -15.62 27.41 -1.36
C GLU A 407 -17.06 27.80 -1.73
N LYS A 408 -17.87 28.19 -0.74
CA LYS A 408 -19.21 28.73 -0.99
C LYS A 408 -19.23 30.05 -1.79
N LYS A 409 -18.11 30.80 -1.82
CA LYS A 409 -17.97 32.02 -2.64
C LYS A 409 -17.49 31.71 -4.06
N ALA A 410 -16.72 30.66 -4.28
CA ALA A 410 -16.20 30.31 -5.60
C ALA A 410 -17.27 29.69 -6.52
N THR A 411 -18.17 28.85 -5.98
CA THR A 411 -19.26 28.24 -6.77
C THR A 411 -20.36 29.21 -7.20
N LYS A 412 -20.49 30.34 -6.53
CA LYS A 412 -21.46 31.42 -6.94
C LYS A 412 -20.97 32.35 -8.06
N LYS A 413 -19.71 32.22 -8.50
CA LYS A 413 -19.09 33.09 -9.53
C LYS A 413 -18.90 32.45 -10.91
N ALA A 414 -19.41 31.26 -11.18
CA ALA A 414 -19.41 30.70 -12.52
C ALA A 414 -20.47 31.43 -13.38
N PRO A 415 -20.08 32.13 -14.44
CA PRO A 415 -21.07 32.89 -15.26
C PRO A 415 -21.90 31.91 -16.09
N ALA A 416 -23.20 31.96 -15.92
CA ALA A 416 -24.14 31.28 -16.81
C ALA A 416 -23.83 31.64 -18.29
N LYS A 417 -23.37 30.68 -19.08
CA LYS A 417 -23.26 30.81 -20.52
C LYS A 417 -24.66 31.06 -21.08
N LYS A 418 -24.93 32.32 -21.46
CA LYS A 418 -26.08 32.68 -22.28
C LYS A 418 -25.94 31.97 -23.62
N THR A 419 -26.76 30.96 -23.86
CA THR A 419 -27.00 30.43 -25.20
C THR A 419 -27.78 31.52 -26.01
N SER A 420 -27.10 32.25 -26.85
CA SER A 420 -27.76 33.07 -27.86
C SER A 420 -28.34 32.17 -28.95
N LYS A 421 -29.66 32.00 -28.94
CA LYS A 421 -30.42 31.62 -30.13
C LYS A 421 -30.19 32.71 -31.17
N LYS A 422 -29.57 32.39 -32.30
CA LYS A 422 -29.75 33.13 -33.55
C LYS A 422 -30.81 32.37 -34.36
N ALA A 423 -31.91 33.07 -34.53
CA ALA A 423 -32.85 32.81 -35.63
C ALA A 423 -32.26 33.46 -36.89
N GLU A 424 -32.22 32.74 -37.93
CA GLU A 424 -32.58 32.86 -39.33
C GLU A 424 -31.86 31.81 -40.15
#